data_d220f0a7776dbf6b3b38e3561fb3e4de
#
_entry.id   d220f0a7776dbf6b3b38e3561fb3e4de
#
_cell.length_a   1.000
_cell.length_b   1.000
_cell.length_c   1.000
_cell.angle_alpha   90.00
_cell.angle_beta   90.00
_cell.angle_gamma   90.00
#
_symmetry.space_group_name_H-M   'P 1'
#
loop_
_entity.id
_entity.type
_entity.pdbx_description
1 polymer ?
#
loop_
_entity_poly.entity_id
_entity_poly.type
_entity_poly.pdbx_seq_one_letter_code
_entity_poly.pdbx_strand_id
1 'polypeptide(L)'
;MKIFRLIKIKPVSHRLYITLLTILSIATQSFAQSYFVNGSVTSEGKALENVMVTDGNNTTLTNAEGHYTLNVSEHSRFVYLSTPAGYLPKENLNVPQYYQQINGVHNAVHNFELIKNEKDDSNHVVMVHADPQFYNEDQFKLYEKVIDDCIETIAEYKHQDVFGIDCGDLTADRPHFYSPYINILNKTDVPFYRVLGNHDMKNGGRTKEESVQVFEKYFGPSHYSFNRGDAHYVVLNNVHYLGRPYSYMGYIDEQTYSWLEQDLSYIPEGSPVFVAMHIPARLNEVQKPFGYDAENIRQQTVNIEPLFKMLEPYNAHIFTGHEHYNRNIIHSPTLYEHNTAAISGSFWQGDYCWDGTPIGYGVYEITGNDVKWYFKSAGHPREYQMRATPVGSSAEHPDDIIVNIWNWDKNWTVEWTENGESRGAMNQFTGLDPATAEGFVDKDKLEFKWLSPVPTDHLFRATPQSKDSKIEIIATDSFGEVYKTTL
;
A
#
# COMPACT_ATOMS: atom_id res chain seq x y z
N MET A 1 56.87 -53.97 28.81
CA MET A 1 55.74 -54.84 29.21
C MET A 1 54.92 -54.07 30.25
N LYS A 2 53.87 -53.32 29.78
CA LYS A 2 52.93 -52.56 30.66
C LYS A 2 51.58 -53.24 30.60
N ILE A 3 51.13 -53.65 31.76
CA ILE A 3 49.92 -54.40 32.00
C ILE A 3 48.73 -53.42 31.95
N PHE A 4 47.83 -53.55 30.97
CA PHE A 4 46.51 -52.87 30.95
C PHE A 4 45.56 -53.55 31.95
N ARG A 5 45.12 -52.81 32.98
CA ARG A 5 44.02 -53.20 33.85
C ARG A 5 42.70 -52.85 33.18
N LEU A 6 41.95 -53.85 32.78
CA LEU A 6 40.56 -53.73 32.36
C LEU A 6 39.65 -53.34 33.55
N ILE A 7 39.03 -52.18 33.45
CA ILE A 7 37.96 -51.74 34.39
C ILE A 7 36.70 -52.49 34.00
N LYS A 8 36.20 -53.35 34.82
CA LYS A 8 34.89 -54.02 34.68
C LYS A 8 33.79 -53.01 35.02
N ILE A 9 33.07 -52.52 34.00
CA ILE A 9 31.85 -51.76 34.18
C ILE A 9 30.75 -52.76 34.58
N LYS A 10 30.10 -52.58 35.75
CA LYS A 10 28.95 -53.39 36.17
C LYS A 10 27.76 -53.00 35.29
N PRO A 11 26.93 -53.95 34.83
CA PRO A 11 25.71 -53.62 34.06
C PRO A 11 24.72 -52.84 34.94
N VAL A 12 24.35 -51.65 34.46
CA VAL A 12 23.23 -50.84 35.04
C VAL A 12 21.96 -51.63 34.84
N SER A 13 21.16 -51.80 35.91
CA SER A 13 19.96 -52.63 35.88
C SER A 13 18.93 -52.09 34.85
N HIS A 14 18.25 -52.98 34.12
CA HIS A 14 17.22 -52.63 33.14
C HIS A 14 16.11 -51.71 33.70
N ARG A 15 15.87 -51.74 35.03
CA ARG A 15 14.91 -50.87 35.73
C ARG A 15 15.35 -49.38 35.70
N LEU A 16 16.64 -49.08 35.75
CA LEU A 16 17.16 -47.71 35.71
C LEU A 16 16.97 -47.09 34.31
N TYR A 17 17.16 -47.87 33.22
CA TYR A 17 16.92 -47.43 31.85
C TYR A 17 15.46 -47.16 31.55
N ILE A 18 14.54 -47.97 32.04
CA ILE A 18 13.09 -47.79 31.87
C ILE A 18 12.60 -46.56 32.64
N THR A 19 13.11 -46.30 33.86
CA THR A 19 12.79 -45.09 34.62
C THR A 19 13.33 -43.83 33.99
N LEU A 20 14.55 -43.85 33.43
CA LEU A 20 15.13 -42.71 32.69
C LEU A 20 14.39 -42.44 31.37
N LEU A 21 14.00 -43.47 30.63
CA LEU A 21 13.19 -43.32 29.41
C LEU A 21 11.78 -42.78 29.68
N THR A 22 11.16 -43.18 30.78
CA THR A 22 9.84 -42.67 31.19
C THR A 22 9.91 -41.23 31.68
N ILE A 23 10.96 -40.84 32.37
CA ILE A 23 11.19 -39.45 32.79
C ILE A 23 11.53 -38.57 31.55
N LEU A 24 12.31 -39.08 30.58
CA LEU A 24 12.58 -38.36 29.32
C LEU A 24 11.32 -38.18 28.44
N SER A 25 10.45 -39.20 28.39
CA SER A 25 9.18 -39.10 27.64
C SER A 25 8.13 -38.20 28.31
N ILE A 26 8.21 -37.99 29.61
CA ILE A 26 7.34 -37.04 30.33
C ILE A 26 7.87 -35.60 30.18
N ALA A 27 9.19 -35.44 30.07
CA ALA A 27 9.81 -34.13 29.90
C ALA A 27 9.65 -33.52 28.47
N THR A 28 9.16 -34.30 27.49
CA THR A 28 8.96 -33.84 26.10
C THR A 28 7.52 -33.52 25.72
N GLN A 29 6.58 -33.67 26.66
CA GLN A 29 5.25 -33.06 26.51
C GLN A 29 5.36 -31.59 26.95
N SER A 30 6.03 -30.78 26.14
CA SER A 30 5.80 -29.35 26.10
C SER A 30 4.36 -29.18 25.63
N PHE A 31 3.42 -29.07 26.57
CA PHE A 31 2.09 -28.60 26.22
C PHE A 31 2.30 -27.19 25.66
N ALA A 32 2.18 -27.02 24.35
CA ALA A 32 2.03 -25.71 23.79
C ALA A 32 0.82 -25.09 24.50
N GLN A 33 1.07 -24.10 25.32
CA GLN A 33 -0.01 -23.43 26.07
C GLN A 33 -0.83 -22.68 25.04
N SER A 34 -2.05 -23.14 24.78
CA SER A 34 -2.98 -22.45 23.89
C SER A 34 -3.57 -21.26 24.65
N TYR A 35 -3.48 -20.10 24.03
CA TYR A 35 -4.06 -18.86 24.52
C TYR A 35 -5.35 -18.59 23.75
N PHE A 36 -6.41 -18.25 24.43
CA PHE A 36 -7.68 -17.95 23.78
C PHE A 36 -8.16 -16.55 24.17
N VAL A 37 -8.69 -15.85 23.19
CA VAL A 37 -9.55 -14.69 23.41
C VAL A 37 -10.96 -15.01 22.95
N ASN A 38 -11.93 -14.45 23.65
CA ASN A 38 -13.35 -14.64 23.37
C ASN A 38 -13.99 -13.27 23.20
N GLY A 39 -15.14 -13.21 22.56
CA GLY A 39 -15.89 -11.97 22.45
C GLY A 39 -17.13 -12.09 21.60
N SER A 40 -17.69 -10.96 21.30
CA SER A 40 -18.84 -10.83 20.43
C SER A 40 -18.68 -9.65 19.46
N VAL A 41 -19.32 -9.77 18.30
CA VAL A 41 -19.43 -8.69 17.33
C VAL A 41 -20.90 -8.34 17.15
N THR A 42 -21.24 -7.08 17.34
CA THR A 42 -22.61 -6.58 17.26
C THR A 42 -22.70 -5.27 16.47
N SER A 43 -23.90 -4.96 15.99
CA SER A 43 -24.27 -3.64 15.52
C SER A 43 -25.67 -3.29 16.01
N GLU A 44 -25.86 -2.11 16.61
CA GLU A 44 -27.13 -1.69 17.20
C GLU A 44 -27.75 -2.73 18.18
N GLY A 45 -26.88 -3.43 18.91
CA GLY A 45 -27.28 -4.50 19.85
C GLY A 45 -27.69 -5.83 19.18
N LYS A 46 -27.58 -5.96 17.85
CA LYS A 46 -27.83 -7.19 17.09
C LYS A 46 -26.52 -7.94 16.85
N ALA A 47 -26.56 -9.24 16.97
CA ALA A 47 -25.43 -10.13 16.67
C ALA A 47 -25.07 -10.05 15.17
N LEU A 48 -23.77 -10.08 14.87
CA LEU A 48 -23.25 -10.21 13.51
C LEU A 48 -22.59 -11.57 13.36
N GLU A 49 -23.18 -12.41 12.51
CA GLU A 49 -22.68 -13.73 12.16
C GLU A 49 -21.65 -13.64 11.01
N ASN A 50 -20.73 -14.60 10.95
CA ASN A 50 -19.72 -14.74 9.88
C ASN A 50 -18.77 -13.54 9.75
N VAL A 51 -18.53 -12.79 10.84
CA VAL A 51 -17.49 -11.77 10.85
C VAL A 51 -16.15 -12.44 11.15
N MET A 52 -15.17 -12.24 10.30
CA MET A 52 -13.81 -12.75 10.51
C MET A 52 -13.11 -11.98 11.62
N VAL A 53 -12.60 -12.71 12.59
CA VAL A 53 -11.80 -12.21 13.72
C VAL A 53 -10.42 -12.86 13.67
N THR A 54 -9.37 -12.10 13.89
CA THR A 54 -7.99 -12.56 13.78
C THR A 54 -7.08 -11.92 14.81
N ASP A 55 -5.92 -12.55 15.04
CA ASP A 55 -4.78 -11.98 15.77
C ASP A 55 -3.59 -11.66 14.85
N GLY A 56 -3.79 -11.75 13.51
CA GLY A 56 -2.76 -11.61 12.49
C GLY A 56 -2.01 -12.91 12.17
N ASN A 57 -2.42 -14.02 12.80
CA ASN A 57 -1.85 -15.35 12.57
C ASN A 57 -2.95 -16.39 12.32
N ASN A 58 -3.95 -16.41 13.19
CA ASN A 58 -5.08 -17.29 13.12
C ASN A 58 -6.35 -16.50 12.84
N THR A 59 -7.33 -17.16 12.24
CA THR A 59 -8.65 -16.57 11.96
C THR A 59 -9.75 -17.45 12.55
N THR A 60 -10.89 -16.84 12.85
CA THR A 60 -12.14 -17.52 13.18
C THR A 60 -13.31 -16.67 12.71
N LEU A 61 -14.50 -17.27 12.60
CA LEU A 61 -15.74 -16.55 12.29
C LEU A 61 -16.63 -16.45 13.51
N THR A 62 -17.41 -15.39 13.63
CA THR A 62 -18.49 -15.30 14.61
C THR A 62 -19.62 -16.26 14.25
N ASN A 63 -20.26 -16.83 15.26
CA ASN A 63 -21.45 -17.68 15.11
C ASN A 63 -22.74 -16.86 14.99
N ALA A 64 -23.91 -17.54 14.91
CA ALA A 64 -25.22 -16.90 14.78
C ALA A 64 -25.59 -15.94 15.92
N GLU A 65 -25.01 -16.14 17.10
CA GLU A 65 -25.16 -15.25 18.27
C GLU A 65 -24.09 -14.15 18.29
N GLY A 66 -23.28 -14.02 17.24
CA GLY A 66 -22.18 -13.05 17.11
C GLY A 66 -20.96 -13.36 17.97
N HIS A 67 -20.89 -14.53 18.61
CA HIS A 67 -19.78 -14.90 19.49
C HIS A 67 -18.64 -15.56 18.71
N TYR A 68 -17.41 -15.36 19.20
CA TYR A 68 -16.21 -16.02 18.69
C TYR A 68 -15.30 -16.51 19.81
N THR A 69 -14.49 -17.50 19.49
CA THR A 69 -13.33 -17.94 20.25
C THR A 69 -12.15 -18.07 19.31
N LEU A 70 -11.09 -17.31 19.53
CA LEU A 70 -9.90 -17.29 18.73
C LEU A 70 -8.72 -17.85 19.53
N ASN A 71 -8.02 -18.84 18.96
CA ASN A 71 -6.72 -19.27 19.46
C ASN A 71 -5.68 -18.23 19.02
N VAL A 72 -5.00 -17.58 19.96
CA VAL A 72 -4.05 -16.51 19.69
C VAL A 72 -2.62 -16.96 19.95
N SER A 73 -1.68 -16.42 19.18
CA SER A 73 -0.25 -16.59 19.44
C SER A 73 0.15 -15.87 20.73
N GLU A 74 1.11 -16.41 21.47
CA GLU A 74 1.66 -15.76 22.68
C GLU A 74 2.31 -14.39 22.39
N HIS A 75 2.65 -14.13 21.12
CA HIS A 75 3.28 -12.88 20.67
C HIS A 75 2.29 -11.91 20.02
N SER A 76 1.02 -12.30 19.89
CA SER A 76 -0.01 -11.43 19.29
C SER A 76 -0.29 -10.24 20.17
N ARG A 77 -0.27 -9.06 19.57
CA ARG A 77 -0.49 -7.78 20.25
C ARG A 77 -1.92 -7.28 20.15
N PHE A 78 -2.65 -7.78 19.14
CA PHE A 78 -4.01 -7.34 18.83
C PHE A 78 -4.93 -8.51 18.55
N VAL A 79 -6.22 -8.29 18.82
CA VAL A 79 -7.33 -8.99 18.19
C VAL A 79 -8.10 -7.98 17.36
N TYR A 80 -8.49 -8.34 16.13
CA TYR A 80 -9.11 -7.40 15.22
C TYR A 80 -10.06 -8.09 14.23
N LEU A 81 -10.86 -7.27 13.56
CA LEU A 81 -11.86 -7.73 12.61
C LEU A 81 -11.40 -7.47 11.17
N SER A 82 -11.74 -8.37 10.25
CA SER A 82 -12.02 -7.99 8.87
C SER A 82 -13.43 -7.41 8.86
N THR A 83 -13.53 -6.07 8.82
CA THR A 83 -14.84 -5.39 8.92
C THR A 83 -15.72 -5.84 7.75
N PRO A 84 -16.93 -6.39 8.01
CA PRO A 84 -17.79 -6.88 6.93
C PRO A 84 -18.41 -5.74 6.15
N ALA A 85 -18.79 -5.99 4.88
CA ALA A 85 -19.56 -5.07 4.05
C ALA A 85 -20.84 -4.63 4.73
N GLY A 86 -21.30 -3.40 4.49
CA GLY A 86 -22.46 -2.78 5.12
C GLY A 86 -22.21 -2.28 6.55
N TYR A 87 -20.99 -2.38 7.07
CA TYR A 87 -20.64 -1.91 8.41
C TYR A 87 -19.32 -1.13 8.43
N LEU A 88 -19.20 -0.24 9.43
CA LEU A 88 -18.02 0.58 9.68
C LEU A 88 -17.53 0.35 11.11
N PRO A 89 -16.22 0.35 11.35
CA PRO A 89 -15.70 0.44 12.71
C PRO A 89 -15.92 1.85 13.25
N LYS A 90 -15.93 2.02 14.57
CA LYS A 90 -15.82 3.35 15.18
C LYS A 90 -14.51 4.00 14.74
N GLU A 91 -14.48 5.31 14.75
CA GLU A 91 -13.28 6.07 14.41
C GLU A 91 -12.75 6.86 15.61
N ASN A 92 -11.44 6.99 15.68
CA ASN A 92 -10.78 7.99 16.50
C ASN A 92 -10.10 9.00 15.57
N LEU A 93 -10.71 10.17 15.41
CA LEU A 93 -10.47 11.06 14.28
C LEU A 93 -10.78 10.30 12.97
N ASN A 94 -9.85 10.23 12.04
CA ASN A 94 -9.99 9.47 10.78
C ASN A 94 -9.30 8.08 10.82
N VAL A 95 -8.99 7.55 12.02
CA VAL A 95 -8.35 6.24 12.21
C VAL A 95 -9.41 5.21 12.59
N PRO A 96 -9.73 4.25 11.71
CA PRO A 96 -10.69 3.19 11.99
C PRO A 96 -10.24 2.31 13.16
N GLN A 97 -11.15 2.04 14.11
CA GLN A 97 -10.89 1.28 15.35
C GLN A 97 -11.45 -0.14 15.23
N TYR A 98 -10.94 -0.92 14.26
CA TYR A 98 -11.32 -2.31 14.02
C TYR A 98 -10.56 -3.31 14.92
N TYR A 99 -9.70 -2.84 15.83
CA TYR A 99 -8.78 -3.64 16.64
C TYR A 99 -8.87 -3.30 18.13
N GLN A 100 -8.42 -4.25 18.97
CA GLN A 100 -8.18 -4.05 20.39
C GLN A 100 -6.84 -4.69 20.78
N GLN A 101 -6.14 -4.10 21.76
CA GLN A 101 -4.87 -4.62 22.24
C GLN A 101 -5.09 -5.83 23.17
N ILE A 102 -4.25 -6.86 23.01
CA ILE A 102 -4.20 -8.01 23.91
C ILE A 102 -3.23 -7.66 25.05
N ASN A 103 -3.74 -7.50 26.26
CA ASN A 103 -2.96 -7.11 27.44
C ASN A 103 -2.48 -8.31 28.27
N GLY A 104 -2.03 -9.40 27.64
CA GLY A 104 -1.37 -10.53 28.28
C GLY A 104 -2.25 -11.38 29.23
N VAL A 105 -3.56 -11.17 29.25
CA VAL A 105 -4.51 -11.90 30.10
C VAL A 105 -5.13 -13.04 29.28
N HIS A 106 -4.89 -14.29 29.72
CA HIS A 106 -5.54 -15.47 29.15
C HIS A 106 -7.06 -15.37 29.34
N ASN A 107 -7.82 -15.77 28.33
CA ASN A 107 -9.28 -15.70 28.28
C ASN A 107 -9.85 -14.27 28.41
N ALA A 108 -9.13 -13.27 27.92
CA ALA A 108 -9.66 -11.92 27.83
C ALA A 108 -10.87 -11.87 26.90
N VAL A 109 -11.84 -11.01 27.26
CA VAL A 109 -13.05 -10.78 26.44
C VAL A 109 -12.86 -9.50 25.65
N HIS A 110 -12.97 -9.60 24.33
CA HIS A 110 -12.89 -8.48 23.40
C HIS A 110 -14.18 -8.39 22.58
N ASN A 111 -15.05 -7.46 22.94
CA ASN A 111 -16.30 -7.23 22.23
C ASN A 111 -16.14 -6.07 21.26
N PHE A 112 -16.70 -6.22 20.05
CA PHE A 112 -16.71 -5.20 19.01
C PHE A 112 -18.14 -4.76 18.73
N GLU A 113 -18.31 -3.46 18.58
CA GLU A 113 -19.56 -2.85 18.17
C GLU A 113 -19.29 -2.06 16.87
N LEU A 114 -19.87 -2.51 15.77
CA LEU A 114 -19.79 -1.87 14.46
C LEU A 114 -20.97 -0.92 14.25
N ILE A 115 -20.76 0.08 13.42
CA ILE A 115 -21.78 1.03 12.99
C ILE A 115 -22.31 0.54 11.64
N LYS A 116 -23.62 0.52 11.46
CA LYS A 116 -24.21 0.23 10.16
C LYS A 116 -23.82 1.32 9.17
N ASN A 117 -23.33 0.95 7.99
CA ASN A 117 -23.08 1.90 6.93
C ASN A 117 -24.43 2.32 6.32
N GLU A 118 -24.75 3.61 6.37
CA GLU A 118 -26.00 4.16 5.82
C GLU A 118 -25.93 4.39 4.30
N LYS A 119 -24.71 4.36 3.73
CA LYS A 119 -24.48 4.45 2.29
C LYS A 119 -24.38 3.06 1.68
N ASP A 120 -24.74 2.94 0.41
CA ASP A 120 -24.54 1.73 -0.38
C ASP A 120 -23.06 1.57 -0.70
N ASP A 121 -22.40 0.68 0.02
CA ASP A 121 -20.96 0.43 -0.12
C ASP A 121 -20.62 -0.50 -1.31
N SER A 122 -21.60 -0.98 -2.08
CA SER A 122 -21.35 -1.60 -3.38
C SER A 122 -20.94 -0.59 -4.46
N ASN A 123 -21.14 0.71 -4.17
CA ASN A 123 -20.74 1.83 -5.01
C ASN A 123 -19.95 2.83 -4.16
N HIS A 124 -18.64 2.72 -4.18
CA HIS A 124 -17.78 3.51 -3.31
C HIS A 124 -16.56 4.07 -4.03
N VAL A 125 -15.88 5.02 -3.39
CA VAL A 125 -14.70 5.69 -3.92
C VAL A 125 -13.54 5.58 -2.93
N VAL A 126 -12.36 5.26 -3.44
CA VAL A 126 -11.12 5.18 -2.66
C VAL A 126 -10.16 6.28 -3.08
N MET A 127 -9.76 7.10 -2.10
CA MET A 127 -8.66 8.06 -2.25
C MET A 127 -7.36 7.38 -1.88
N VAL A 128 -6.42 7.27 -2.81
CA VAL A 128 -5.13 6.61 -2.57
C VAL A 128 -4.04 7.66 -2.48
N HIS A 129 -3.53 7.85 -1.28
CA HIS A 129 -2.39 8.71 -0.99
C HIS A 129 -1.12 7.85 -0.85
N ALA A 130 0.05 8.45 -1.05
CA ALA A 130 1.34 7.84 -0.77
C ALA A 130 2.36 8.90 -0.35
N ASP A 131 3.27 8.53 0.52
CA ASP A 131 4.50 9.27 0.82
C ASP A 131 4.30 10.77 1.19
N PRO A 132 3.47 11.12 2.18
CA PRO A 132 3.40 12.49 2.68
C PRO A 132 4.69 12.95 3.37
N GLN A 133 5.41 12.08 3.99
CA GLN A 133 6.84 12.12 4.35
C GLN A 133 7.37 13.46 4.88
N PHE A 134 6.84 13.92 6.04
CA PHE A 134 7.20 15.22 6.64
C PHE A 134 8.57 15.23 7.30
N TYR A 135 9.43 16.19 6.91
CA TYR A 135 10.73 16.46 7.50
C TYR A 135 10.71 17.62 8.51
N ASN A 136 9.78 18.57 8.36
CA ASN A 136 9.63 19.73 9.22
C ASN A 136 8.17 20.22 9.26
N GLU A 137 7.87 21.14 10.20
CA GLU A 137 6.51 21.65 10.43
C GLU A 137 5.99 22.57 9.31
N ASP A 138 6.86 23.23 8.55
CA ASP A 138 6.43 24.13 7.47
C ASP A 138 5.75 23.34 6.34
N GLN A 139 6.08 22.06 6.18
CA GLN A 139 5.51 21.18 5.17
C GLN A 139 4.03 20.85 5.44
N PHE A 140 3.57 20.95 6.71
CA PHE A 140 2.14 20.78 7.01
C PHE A 140 1.25 21.79 6.30
N LYS A 141 1.73 23.02 6.09
CA LYS A 141 0.97 24.04 5.34
C LYS A 141 0.84 23.70 3.86
N LEU A 142 1.81 22.99 3.30
CA LEU A 142 1.73 22.49 1.92
C LEU A 142 0.76 21.32 1.83
N TYR A 143 0.85 20.41 2.80
CA TYR A 143 -0.07 19.28 2.91
C TYR A 143 -1.53 19.72 3.11
N GLU A 144 -1.78 20.74 3.94
CA GLU A 144 -3.12 21.31 4.12
C GLU A 144 -3.76 21.73 2.79
N LYS A 145 -3.00 22.32 1.87
CA LYS A 145 -3.51 22.70 0.54
C LYS A 145 -3.89 21.49 -0.32
N VAL A 146 -3.13 20.40 -0.22
CA VAL A 146 -3.45 19.15 -0.94
C VAL A 146 -4.70 18.51 -0.31
N ILE A 147 -4.83 18.56 1.01
CA ILE A 147 -6.02 18.06 1.70
C ILE A 147 -7.26 18.92 1.42
N ASP A 148 -7.11 20.23 1.28
CA ASP A 148 -8.22 21.11 0.84
C ASP A 148 -8.72 20.71 -0.56
N ASP A 149 -7.83 20.42 -1.52
CA ASP A 149 -8.19 19.86 -2.84
C ASP A 149 -8.84 18.47 -2.73
N CYS A 150 -8.33 17.61 -1.84
CA CYS A 150 -8.93 16.30 -1.59
C CYS A 150 -10.36 16.42 -1.04
N ILE A 151 -10.62 17.39 -0.15
CA ILE A 151 -11.97 17.68 0.37
C ILE A 151 -12.91 18.10 -0.77
N GLU A 152 -12.46 18.97 -1.68
CA GLU A 152 -13.23 19.37 -2.86
C GLU A 152 -13.56 18.17 -3.75
N THR A 153 -12.59 17.28 -3.98
CA THR A 153 -12.81 16.05 -4.76
C THR A 153 -13.79 15.10 -4.05
N ILE A 154 -13.65 14.89 -2.73
CA ILE A 154 -14.61 14.06 -1.94
C ILE A 154 -16.03 14.62 -2.02
N ALA A 155 -16.18 15.95 -2.06
CA ALA A 155 -17.50 16.57 -2.15
C ALA A 155 -18.24 16.26 -3.47
N GLU A 156 -17.54 15.88 -4.54
CA GLU A 156 -18.15 15.42 -5.79
C GLU A 156 -18.84 14.05 -5.60
N TYR A 157 -18.38 13.24 -4.65
CA TYR A 157 -18.87 11.89 -4.31
C TYR A 157 -19.76 11.84 -3.05
N LYS A 158 -20.38 12.93 -2.65
CA LYS A 158 -21.15 13.08 -1.39
C LYS A 158 -22.23 12.02 -1.15
N HIS A 159 -22.72 11.36 -2.20
CA HIS A 159 -23.76 10.34 -2.13
C HIS A 159 -23.20 8.90 -2.10
N GLN A 160 -21.91 8.74 -2.33
CA GLN A 160 -21.22 7.45 -2.31
C GLN A 160 -20.49 7.25 -0.98
N ASP A 161 -20.19 6.02 -0.64
CA ASP A 161 -19.24 5.71 0.43
C ASP A 161 -17.84 6.11 -0.03
N VAL A 162 -17.13 6.91 0.76
CA VAL A 162 -15.77 7.39 0.43
C VAL A 162 -14.86 7.10 1.60
N PHE A 163 -13.72 6.54 1.33
CA PHE A 163 -12.64 6.38 2.31
C PHE A 163 -11.27 6.54 1.63
N GLY A 164 -10.22 6.61 2.42
CA GLY A 164 -8.87 6.70 1.90
C GLY A 164 -7.97 5.53 2.33
N ILE A 165 -6.93 5.30 1.53
CA ILE A 165 -5.78 4.46 1.86
C ILE A 165 -4.54 5.31 1.70
N ASP A 166 -3.65 5.32 2.71
CA ASP A 166 -2.36 5.97 2.64
C ASP A 166 -1.26 4.90 2.59
N CYS A 167 -0.55 4.83 1.46
CA CYS A 167 0.37 3.74 1.12
C CYS A 167 1.73 3.84 1.83
N GLY A 168 1.80 4.47 3.00
CA GLY A 168 2.99 4.47 3.87
C GLY A 168 3.91 5.66 3.68
N ASP A 169 5.02 5.64 4.44
CA ASP A 169 5.94 6.75 4.60
C ASP A 169 5.21 8.04 5.04
N LEU A 170 4.36 7.87 6.07
CA LEU A 170 3.52 8.94 6.61
C LEU A 170 4.34 10.09 7.18
N THR A 171 5.51 9.77 7.72
CA THR A 171 6.48 10.75 8.23
C THR A 171 7.91 10.31 7.89
N ALA A 172 8.84 11.26 7.78
CA ALA A 172 10.24 10.98 7.50
C ALA A 172 11.01 10.61 8.79
N ASP A 173 10.83 9.40 9.32
CA ASP A 173 11.44 8.92 10.57
C ASP A 173 11.10 9.80 11.81
N ARG A 174 9.96 10.49 11.78
CA ARG A 174 9.54 11.48 12.78
C ARG A 174 8.17 11.14 13.36
N PRO A 175 8.04 10.13 14.21
CA PRO A 175 6.74 9.67 14.71
C PRO A 175 5.97 10.71 15.52
N HIS A 176 6.62 11.78 16.01
CA HIS A 176 5.93 12.89 16.64
C HIS A 176 5.07 13.71 15.67
N PHE A 177 5.27 13.53 14.35
CA PHE A 177 4.46 14.15 13.31
C PHE A 177 3.19 13.35 12.96
N TYR A 178 3.00 12.14 13.49
CA TYR A 178 1.75 11.41 13.28
C TYR A 178 0.52 12.18 13.78
N SER A 179 0.60 12.83 14.96
CA SER A 179 -0.55 13.57 15.49
C SER A 179 -0.95 14.76 14.61
N PRO A 180 -0.06 15.68 14.19
CA PRO A 180 -0.43 16.75 13.25
C PRO A 180 -0.89 16.19 11.88
N TYR A 181 -0.26 15.15 11.34
CA TYR A 181 -0.71 14.49 10.13
C TYR A 181 -2.16 13.99 10.23
N ILE A 182 -2.50 13.24 11.30
CA ILE A 182 -3.85 12.75 11.56
C ILE A 182 -4.85 13.91 11.65
N ASN A 183 -4.49 14.98 12.37
CA ASN A 183 -5.38 16.14 12.55
C ASN A 183 -5.66 16.88 11.25
N ILE A 184 -4.68 17.01 10.35
CA ILE A 184 -4.88 17.65 9.06
C ILE A 184 -5.78 16.77 8.19
N LEU A 185 -5.45 15.48 8.08
CA LEU A 185 -6.20 14.55 7.26
C LEU A 185 -7.64 14.32 7.78
N ASN A 186 -7.88 14.49 9.09
CA ASN A 186 -9.22 14.42 9.66
C ASN A 186 -10.18 15.51 9.14
N LYS A 187 -9.67 16.57 8.51
CA LYS A 187 -10.51 17.58 7.86
C LYS A 187 -11.30 17.04 6.66
N THR A 188 -10.89 15.90 6.10
CA THR A 188 -11.60 15.22 5.00
C THR A 188 -12.93 14.62 5.43
N ASP A 189 -13.15 14.42 6.73
CA ASP A 189 -14.36 13.80 7.32
C ASP A 189 -14.69 12.40 6.74
N VAL A 190 -13.63 11.66 6.31
CA VAL A 190 -13.72 10.26 5.88
C VAL A 190 -12.62 9.43 6.53
N PRO A 191 -12.85 8.12 6.77
CA PRO A 191 -11.82 7.25 7.33
C PRO A 191 -10.67 7.03 6.34
N PHE A 192 -9.46 6.98 6.88
CA PHE A 192 -8.27 6.57 6.14
C PHE A 192 -7.67 5.33 6.77
N TYR A 193 -7.32 4.34 5.95
CA TYR A 193 -6.57 3.15 6.30
C TYR A 193 -5.09 3.36 5.99
N ARG A 194 -4.18 2.93 6.88
CA ARG A 194 -2.75 3.24 6.75
C ARG A 194 -1.94 1.97 6.50
N VAL A 195 -1.03 2.09 5.55
CA VAL A 195 0.04 1.13 5.30
C VAL A 195 1.30 1.61 6.02
N LEU A 196 2.11 0.70 6.53
CA LEU A 196 3.41 1.02 7.12
C LEU A 196 4.45 1.17 6.01
N GLY A 197 5.14 2.32 5.95
CA GLY A 197 6.29 2.57 5.09
C GLY A 197 7.63 2.36 5.80
N ASN A 198 8.72 2.44 5.06
CA ASN A 198 10.05 2.24 5.63
C ASN A 198 10.50 3.39 6.55
N HIS A 199 9.97 4.59 6.37
CA HIS A 199 10.19 5.73 7.27
C HIS A 199 9.25 5.76 8.48
N ASP A 200 8.27 4.85 8.55
CA ASP A 200 7.38 4.66 9.70
C ASP A 200 7.93 3.65 10.71
N MET A 201 9.02 2.97 10.39
CA MET A 201 9.67 2.00 11.27
C MET A 201 10.43 2.69 12.40
N LYS A 202 10.44 2.06 13.57
CA LYS A 202 11.33 2.44 14.67
C LYS A 202 12.77 2.05 14.34
N ASN A 203 13.59 3.00 13.98
CA ASN A 203 15.02 2.80 13.80
C ASN A 203 15.69 2.39 15.11
N GLY A 204 16.61 1.41 15.04
CA GLY A 204 17.30 0.86 16.21
C GLY A 204 16.52 -0.22 16.96
N GLY A 205 15.39 -0.70 16.43
CA GLY A 205 14.76 -1.95 16.86
C GLY A 205 15.66 -3.16 16.61
N ARG A 206 15.43 -4.26 17.33
CA ARG A 206 16.20 -5.51 17.19
C ARG A 206 15.56 -6.47 16.20
N THR A 207 14.25 -6.40 16.06
CA THR A 207 13.46 -7.31 15.24
C THR A 207 12.43 -6.54 14.41
N LYS A 208 11.81 -7.21 13.44
CA LYS A 208 10.68 -6.68 12.68
C LYS A 208 9.53 -6.28 13.61
N GLU A 209 9.20 -7.13 14.59
CA GLU A 209 8.09 -6.92 15.52
C GLU A 209 8.34 -5.68 16.41
N GLU A 210 9.59 -5.40 16.77
CA GLU A 210 9.92 -4.19 17.53
C GLU A 210 9.87 -2.94 16.64
N SER A 211 10.21 -3.07 15.36
CA SER A 211 10.27 -1.94 14.43
C SER A 211 8.90 -1.32 14.14
N VAL A 212 7.83 -2.11 14.17
CA VAL A 212 6.46 -1.64 13.83
C VAL A 212 5.70 -1.04 15.01
N GLN A 213 6.16 -1.23 16.25
CA GLN A 213 5.40 -0.86 17.47
C GLN A 213 5.04 0.61 17.59
N VAL A 214 5.85 1.51 17.03
CA VAL A 214 5.55 2.94 17.06
C VAL A 214 4.38 3.27 16.14
N PHE A 215 4.36 2.72 14.93
CA PHE A 215 3.25 2.81 13.99
C PHE A 215 1.98 2.20 14.59
N GLU A 216 2.06 0.99 15.12
CA GLU A 216 0.94 0.26 15.69
C GLU A 216 0.26 0.97 16.87
N LYS A 217 1.01 1.77 17.61
CA LYS A 217 0.45 2.58 18.70
C LYS A 217 -0.57 3.62 18.21
N TYR A 218 -0.40 4.12 16.98
CA TYR A 218 -1.26 5.15 16.39
C TYR A 218 -2.34 4.54 15.49
N PHE A 219 -2.02 3.49 14.74
CA PHE A 219 -2.83 3.01 13.63
C PHE A 219 -3.32 1.55 13.78
N GLY A 220 -2.85 0.83 14.81
CA GLY A 220 -3.20 -0.58 15.01
C GLY A 220 -2.34 -1.54 14.20
N PRO A 221 -2.83 -2.76 13.92
CA PRO A 221 -2.09 -3.80 13.22
C PRO A 221 -1.50 -3.32 11.89
N SER A 222 -0.28 -3.75 11.56
CA SER A 222 0.41 -3.38 10.31
C SER A 222 -0.01 -4.24 9.10
N HIS A 223 -0.80 -5.30 9.32
CA HIS A 223 -1.50 -6.03 8.25
C HIS A 223 -2.91 -6.36 8.72
N TYR A 224 -3.89 -6.21 7.85
CA TYR A 224 -5.31 -6.38 8.15
C TYR A 224 -6.14 -6.37 6.86
N SER A 225 -7.44 -6.67 6.98
CA SER A 225 -8.39 -6.61 5.88
C SER A 225 -9.72 -5.98 6.28
N PHE A 226 -10.52 -5.59 5.30
CA PHE A 226 -11.89 -5.12 5.47
C PHE A 226 -12.65 -5.22 4.13
N ASN A 227 -13.97 -5.10 4.17
CA ASN A 227 -14.82 -5.22 2.98
C ASN A 227 -15.65 -3.97 2.76
N ARG A 228 -15.95 -3.69 1.47
CA ARG A 228 -16.93 -2.71 1.01
C ARG A 228 -17.69 -3.30 -0.18
N GLY A 229 -19.01 -3.48 -0.03
CA GLY A 229 -19.79 -4.21 -1.03
C GLY A 229 -19.18 -5.57 -1.35
N ASP A 230 -18.94 -5.83 -2.63
CA ASP A 230 -18.30 -7.06 -3.12
C ASP A 230 -16.76 -6.99 -3.09
N ALA A 231 -16.19 -5.83 -2.79
CA ALA A 231 -14.76 -5.61 -2.79
C ALA A 231 -14.11 -5.96 -1.44
N HIS A 232 -12.97 -6.65 -1.50
CA HIS A 232 -12.14 -7.01 -0.37
C HIS A 232 -10.84 -6.21 -0.38
N TYR A 233 -10.52 -5.56 0.71
CA TYR A 233 -9.33 -4.72 0.89
C TYR A 233 -8.37 -5.38 1.87
N VAL A 234 -7.14 -5.53 1.46
CA VAL A 234 -6.05 -6.10 2.27
C VAL A 234 -4.94 -5.08 2.40
N VAL A 235 -4.49 -4.81 3.61
CA VAL A 235 -3.29 -4.03 3.88
C VAL A 235 -2.19 -4.97 4.33
N LEU A 236 -1.03 -4.90 3.67
CA LEU A 236 0.13 -5.75 3.98
C LEU A 236 1.34 -4.91 4.37
N ASN A 237 2.03 -5.34 5.41
CA ASN A 237 3.37 -4.84 5.71
C ASN A 237 4.41 -5.63 4.91
N ASN A 238 4.93 -5.04 3.84
CA ASN A 238 6.00 -5.61 3.04
C ASN A 238 7.36 -4.95 3.30
N VAL A 239 7.49 -4.14 4.36
CA VAL A 239 8.76 -3.57 4.79
C VAL A 239 9.40 -4.46 5.85
N HIS A 240 10.40 -5.23 5.47
CA HIS A 240 11.10 -6.13 6.37
C HIS A 240 12.35 -5.49 6.94
N TYR A 241 12.32 -5.14 8.22
CA TYR A 241 13.45 -4.54 8.94
C TYR A 241 14.59 -5.54 9.17
N LEU A 242 15.82 -5.14 8.84
CA LEU A 242 17.01 -6.00 8.90
C LEU A 242 17.83 -5.87 10.21
N GLY A 243 17.23 -5.30 11.27
CA GLY A 243 17.88 -5.18 12.58
C GLY A 243 18.96 -4.10 12.64
N ARG A 244 19.05 -3.21 11.64
CA ARG A 244 19.99 -2.10 11.56
C ARG A 244 19.25 -0.83 11.14
N PRO A 245 19.53 0.34 11.73
CA PRO A 245 18.90 1.59 11.34
C PRO A 245 18.94 1.82 9.82
N TYR A 246 17.81 2.24 9.25
CA TYR A 246 17.60 2.51 7.83
C TYR A 246 17.89 1.32 6.89
N SER A 247 17.89 0.09 7.43
CA SER A 247 18.14 -1.12 6.64
C SER A 247 16.89 -1.98 6.62
N TYR A 248 16.34 -2.16 5.42
CA TYR A 248 15.13 -2.95 5.16
C TYR A 248 15.21 -3.59 3.77
N MET A 249 14.29 -4.47 3.50
CA MET A 249 14.01 -4.99 2.16
C MET A 249 12.50 -5.12 1.95
N GLY A 250 12.06 -5.09 0.70
CA GLY A 250 10.70 -5.42 0.32
C GLY A 250 10.47 -6.92 0.46
N TYR A 251 9.73 -7.36 1.48
CA TYR A 251 9.51 -8.78 1.76
C TYR A 251 8.25 -9.00 2.59
N ILE A 252 7.39 -9.89 2.14
CA ILE A 252 6.22 -10.37 2.89
C ILE A 252 6.63 -11.66 3.58
N ASP A 253 6.54 -11.71 4.91
CA ASP A 253 6.96 -12.90 5.66
C ASP A 253 5.95 -14.06 5.55
N GLU A 254 6.44 -15.26 5.87
CA GLU A 254 5.66 -16.50 5.79
C GLU A 254 4.40 -16.48 6.65
N GLN A 255 4.45 -15.80 7.79
CA GLN A 255 3.31 -15.69 8.70
C GLN A 255 2.22 -14.80 8.10
N THR A 256 2.60 -13.69 7.50
CA THR A 256 1.68 -12.81 6.78
C THR A 256 1.04 -13.53 5.58
N TYR A 257 1.80 -14.34 4.82
CA TYR A 257 1.24 -15.15 3.76
C TYR A 257 0.27 -16.21 4.27
N SER A 258 0.60 -16.89 5.37
CA SER A 258 -0.29 -17.90 5.98
C SER A 258 -1.58 -17.29 6.51
N TRP A 259 -1.53 -16.06 7.04
CA TRP A 259 -2.71 -15.30 7.42
C TRP A 259 -3.54 -14.91 6.19
N LEU A 260 -2.91 -14.38 5.15
CA LEU A 260 -3.57 -13.96 3.92
C LEU A 260 -4.28 -15.13 3.21
N GLU A 261 -3.69 -16.33 3.21
CA GLU A 261 -4.34 -17.53 2.68
C GLU A 261 -5.65 -17.84 3.40
N GLN A 262 -5.67 -17.71 4.74
CA GLN A 262 -6.89 -17.89 5.53
C GLN A 262 -7.91 -16.79 5.23
N ASP A 263 -7.48 -15.53 5.16
CA ASP A 263 -8.33 -14.37 4.89
C ASP A 263 -9.01 -14.48 3.52
N LEU A 264 -8.24 -14.74 2.47
CA LEU A 264 -8.75 -14.90 1.11
C LEU A 264 -9.65 -16.14 0.94
N SER A 265 -9.52 -17.16 1.80
CA SER A 265 -10.38 -18.35 1.75
C SER A 265 -11.87 -18.05 2.02
N TYR A 266 -12.17 -16.90 2.60
CA TYR A 266 -13.54 -16.43 2.83
C TYR A 266 -14.09 -15.57 1.68
N ILE A 267 -13.26 -15.25 0.66
CA ILE A 267 -13.63 -14.35 -0.42
C ILE A 267 -14.01 -15.14 -1.67
N PRO A 268 -15.17 -14.88 -2.29
CA PRO A 268 -15.58 -15.55 -3.51
C PRO A 268 -14.60 -15.28 -4.67
N GLU A 269 -14.32 -16.31 -5.48
CA GLU A 269 -13.56 -16.13 -6.73
C GLU A 269 -14.25 -15.12 -7.65
N GLY A 270 -13.47 -14.31 -8.35
CA GLY A 270 -13.95 -13.25 -9.23
C GLY A 270 -14.27 -11.93 -8.52
N SER A 271 -14.23 -11.87 -7.18
CA SER A 271 -14.40 -10.61 -6.43
C SER A 271 -13.29 -9.62 -6.76
N PRO A 272 -13.55 -8.31 -6.69
CA PRO A 272 -12.49 -7.30 -6.66
C PRO A 272 -11.68 -7.43 -5.36
N VAL A 273 -10.35 -7.56 -5.48
CA VAL A 273 -9.43 -7.61 -4.33
C VAL A 273 -8.40 -6.52 -4.47
N PHE A 274 -8.34 -5.65 -3.48
CA PHE A 274 -7.37 -4.55 -3.43
C PHE A 274 -6.33 -4.84 -2.36
N VAL A 275 -5.05 -4.87 -2.76
CA VAL A 275 -3.93 -5.07 -1.83
C VAL A 275 -3.14 -3.78 -1.72
N ALA A 276 -3.11 -3.16 -0.55
CA ALA A 276 -2.30 -1.99 -0.30
C ALA A 276 -1.03 -2.38 0.46
N MET A 277 0.11 -1.99 -0.06
CA MET A 277 1.43 -2.17 0.54
C MET A 277 2.35 -1.00 0.15
N HIS A 278 3.45 -0.80 0.86
CA HIS A 278 4.28 0.38 0.61
C HIS A 278 5.24 0.19 -0.56
N ILE A 279 6.10 -0.83 -0.49
CA ILE A 279 7.11 -1.08 -1.52
C ILE A 279 6.45 -1.75 -2.73
N PRO A 280 6.74 -1.30 -3.97
CA PRO A 280 6.19 -1.91 -5.18
C PRO A 280 6.31 -3.44 -5.23
N ALA A 281 5.32 -4.07 -5.86
CA ALA A 281 5.40 -5.49 -6.16
C ALA A 281 6.56 -5.74 -7.13
N ARG A 282 6.61 -4.96 -8.20
CA ARG A 282 7.69 -5.00 -9.20
C ARG A 282 7.95 -3.63 -9.81
N LEU A 283 9.20 -3.38 -10.19
CA LEU A 283 9.59 -2.16 -10.89
C LEU A 283 9.30 -2.20 -12.40
N ASN A 284 9.10 -3.38 -12.99
CA ASN A 284 8.92 -3.54 -14.43
C ASN A 284 8.02 -4.75 -14.73
N GLU A 285 7.28 -4.69 -15.85
CA GLU A 285 6.49 -5.81 -16.36
C GLU A 285 7.35 -7.03 -16.74
N VAL A 286 8.60 -6.82 -17.16
CA VAL A 286 9.48 -7.88 -17.63
C VAL A 286 10.28 -8.46 -16.48
N GLN A 287 10.10 -9.77 -16.24
CA GLN A 287 10.96 -10.54 -15.35
C GLN A 287 12.41 -10.56 -15.87
N LYS A 288 13.23 -9.63 -15.43
CA LYS A 288 14.68 -9.83 -15.49
C LYS A 288 15.07 -10.71 -14.31
N PRO A 289 16.10 -11.58 -14.45
CA PRO A 289 16.65 -12.29 -13.30
C PRO A 289 16.92 -11.29 -12.19
N PHE A 290 16.31 -11.53 -11.02
CA PHE A 290 16.39 -10.62 -9.89
C PHE A 290 17.82 -10.53 -9.39
N GLY A 291 18.39 -9.33 -9.35
CA GLY A 291 19.69 -9.08 -8.72
C GLY A 291 19.48 -8.79 -7.22
N TYR A 292 20.15 -9.55 -6.37
CA TYR A 292 20.11 -9.39 -4.91
C TYR A 292 21.12 -8.33 -4.41
N ASP A 293 21.27 -7.22 -5.11
CA ASP A 293 22.01 -6.09 -4.57
C ASP A 293 21.17 -5.25 -3.60
N ALA A 294 21.83 -4.40 -2.81
CA ALA A 294 21.16 -3.65 -1.75
C ALA A 294 20.14 -2.63 -2.24
N GLU A 295 20.21 -2.21 -3.50
CA GLU A 295 19.28 -1.30 -4.12
C GLU A 295 18.02 -2.03 -4.56
N ASN A 296 18.15 -3.08 -5.34
CA ASN A 296 17.02 -3.85 -5.86
C ASN A 296 16.14 -4.47 -4.77
N ILE A 297 16.71 -4.97 -3.68
CA ILE A 297 15.94 -5.57 -2.57
C ILE A 297 15.13 -4.54 -1.77
N ARG A 298 15.42 -3.25 -1.92
CA ARG A 298 14.71 -2.16 -1.21
C ARG A 298 13.62 -1.55 -2.06
N GLN A 299 13.74 -1.61 -3.39
CA GLN A 299 12.86 -0.93 -4.33
C GLN A 299 11.67 -1.78 -4.80
N GLN A 300 11.69 -3.08 -4.54
CA GLN A 300 10.60 -3.99 -4.90
C GLN A 300 10.46 -5.14 -3.92
N THR A 301 9.30 -5.80 -3.93
CA THR A 301 9.02 -6.94 -3.04
C THR A 301 9.67 -8.21 -3.60
N VAL A 302 10.72 -8.68 -2.94
CA VAL A 302 11.59 -9.76 -3.46
C VAL A 302 10.91 -11.12 -3.58
N ASN A 303 9.86 -11.38 -2.79
CA ASN A 303 9.12 -12.65 -2.78
C ASN A 303 7.65 -12.45 -3.19
N ILE A 304 7.41 -11.68 -4.24
CA ILE A 304 6.04 -11.29 -4.65
C ILE A 304 5.25 -12.43 -5.34
N GLU A 305 5.93 -13.44 -5.92
CA GLU A 305 5.29 -14.50 -6.69
C GLU A 305 4.16 -15.25 -5.97
N PRO A 306 4.32 -15.62 -4.67
CA PRO A 306 3.22 -16.20 -3.92
C PRO A 306 1.99 -15.29 -3.87
N LEU A 307 2.15 -13.97 -3.69
CA LEU A 307 1.02 -13.03 -3.70
C LEU A 307 0.30 -13.04 -5.06
N PHE A 308 1.05 -12.95 -6.16
CA PHE A 308 0.46 -13.01 -7.50
C PHE A 308 -0.33 -14.31 -7.71
N LYS A 309 0.22 -15.44 -7.24
CA LYS A 309 -0.45 -16.73 -7.31
C LYS A 309 -1.74 -16.78 -6.49
N MET A 310 -1.75 -16.20 -5.31
CA MET A 310 -2.94 -16.12 -4.45
C MET A 310 -4.02 -15.22 -5.04
N LEU A 311 -3.62 -14.19 -5.81
CA LEU A 311 -4.53 -13.24 -6.44
C LEU A 311 -5.08 -13.69 -7.80
N GLU A 312 -4.54 -14.77 -8.42
CA GLU A 312 -5.03 -15.28 -9.73
C GLU A 312 -6.56 -15.51 -9.80
N PRO A 313 -7.25 -15.95 -8.73
CA PRO A 313 -8.71 -16.18 -8.80
C PRO A 313 -9.54 -14.89 -8.80
N TYR A 314 -8.94 -13.71 -8.59
CA TYR A 314 -9.64 -12.46 -8.33
C TYR A 314 -9.41 -11.41 -9.43
N ASN A 315 -10.24 -10.37 -9.44
CA ASN A 315 -9.95 -9.13 -10.15
C ASN A 315 -9.15 -8.23 -9.20
N ALA A 316 -7.82 -8.29 -9.31
CA ALA A 316 -6.94 -7.77 -8.27
C ALA A 316 -6.25 -6.47 -8.67
N HIS A 317 -6.17 -5.53 -7.71
CA HIS A 317 -5.45 -4.28 -7.81
C HIS A 317 -4.47 -4.15 -6.64
N ILE A 318 -3.22 -3.79 -6.91
CA ILE A 318 -2.19 -3.55 -5.90
C ILE A 318 -1.89 -2.05 -5.85
N PHE A 319 -2.05 -1.42 -4.69
CA PHE A 319 -1.68 -0.03 -4.44
C PHE A 319 -0.34 0.03 -3.74
N THR A 320 0.58 0.85 -4.26
CA THR A 320 1.91 1.04 -3.69
C THR A 320 2.33 2.51 -3.72
N GLY A 321 3.38 2.85 -2.96
CA GLY A 321 4.04 4.15 -2.94
C GLY A 321 5.55 4.00 -3.12
N HIS A 322 6.34 4.61 -2.21
CA HIS A 322 7.79 4.43 -2.05
C HIS A 322 8.68 5.10 -3.12
N GLU A 323 8.30 5.01 -4.39
CA GLU A 323 9.15 5.41 -5.50
C GLU A 323 9.02 6.90 -5.88
N HIS A 324 8.03 7.62 -5.34
CA HIS A 324 7.75 9.03 -5.63
C HIS A 324 7.57 9.33 -7.13
N TYR A 325 6.96 8.41 -7.86
CA TYR A 325 6.50 8.60 -9.23
C TYR A 325 5.20 7.81 -9.48
N ASN A 326 4.48 8.14 -10.55
CA ASN A 326 3.26 7.43 -10.91
C ASN A 326 3.53 6.36 -11.96
N ARG A 327 3.00 5.16 -11.75
CA ARG A 327 3.09 4.08 -12.74
C ARG A 327 1.95 3.08 -12.60
N ASN A 328 1.34 2.73 -13.73
CA ASN A 328 0.37 1.64 -13.81
C ASN A 328 1.02 0.45 -14.54
N ILE A 329 1.04 -0.71 -13.90
CA ILE A 329 1.60 -1.95 -14.44
C ILE A 329 0.49 -2.98 -14.55
N ILE A 330 0.31 -3.57 -15.73
CA ILE A 330 -0.64 -4.64 -15.97
C ILE A 330 0.11 -5.96 -16.00
N HIS A 331 0.10 -6.68 -14.87
CA HIS A 331 0.80 -7.97 -14.72
C HIS A 331 0.05 -9.11 -15.45
N SER A 332 -1.29 -9.08 -15.44
CA SER A 332 -2.16 -10.00 -16.17
C SER A 332 -3.49 -9.29 -16.49
N PRO A 333 -4.38 -9.90 -17.27
CA PRO A 333 -5.70 -9.32 -17.55
C PRO A 333 -6.55 -9.02 -16.31
N THR A 334 -6.24 -9.64 -15.18
CA THR A 334 -6.97 -9.51 -13.91
C THR A 334 -6.08 -9.05 -12.74
N LEU A 335 -4.84 -8.60 -13.01
CA LEU A 335 -3.92 -8.13 -11.96
C LEU A 335 -3.22 -6.85 -12.40
N TYR A 336 -3.56 -5.77 -11.73
CA TYR A 336 -3.04 -4.42 -11.94
C TYR A 336 -2.21 -3.98 -10.73
N GLU A 337 -1.16 -3.21 -10.97
CA GLU A 337 -0.41 -2.53 -9.92
C GLU A 337 -0.39 -1.03 -10.21
N HIS A 338 -0.71 -0.24 -9.20
CA HIS A 338 -0.75 1.21 -9.23
C HIS A 338 0.28 1.73 -8.23
N ASN A 339 1.46 2.09 -8.72
CA ASN A 339 2.42 2.82 -7.91
C ASN A 339 2.01 4.30 -7.94
N THR A 340 1.52 4.79 -6.80
CA THR A 340 0.95 6.13 -6.69
C THR A 340 2.07 7.14 -6.46
N ALA A 341 2.05 8.22 -7.23
CA ALA A 341 2.95 9.35 -7.04
C ALA A 341 2.84 9.93 -5.62
N ALA A 342 3.97 10.36 -5.08
CA ALA A 342 4.02 10.89 -3.73
C ALA A 342 3.20 12.18 -3.59
N ILE A 343 2.38 12.26 -2.55
CA ILE A 343 1.63 13.46 -2.21
C ILE A 343 2.57 14.61 -1.80
N SER A 344 3.79 14.28 -1.38
CA SER A 344 4.87 15.23 -1.12
C SER A 344 5.67 15.62 -2.36
N GLY A 345 5.35 15.04 -3.53
CA GLY A 345 6.15 15.22 -4.73
C GLY A 345 7.62 14.84 -4.52
N SER A 346 8.51 15.77 -4.80
CA SER A 346 9.96 15.63 -4.52
C SER A 346 10.29 16.13 -3.10
N PHE A 347 9.72 15.49 -2.05
CA PHE A 347 9.91 15.88 -0.64
C PHE A 347 9.53 17.34 -0.35
N TRP A 348 8.38 17.78 -0.86
CA TRP A 348 7.88 19.15 -0.72
C TRP A 348 8.75 20.24 -1.36
N GLN A 349 9.62 19.83 -2.31
CA GLN A 349 10.48 20.75 -3.06
C GLN A 349 10.04 20.84 -4.52
N GLY A 350 9.14 21.77 -4.80
CA GLY A 350 8.52 21.92 -6.12
C GLY A 350 7.18 21.20 -6.23
N ASP A 351 6.59 21.28 -7.41
CA ASP A 351 5.21 20.87 -7.66
C ASP A 351 5.12 19.49 -8.34
N TYR A 352 6.24 18.78 -8.49
CA TYR A 352 6.35 17.55 -9.24
C TYR A 352 7.07 16.45 -8.46
N CYS A 353 6.70 15.21 -8.77
CA CYS A 353 7.46 14.01 -8.46
C CYS A 353 8.68 13.87 -9.38
N TRP A 354 9.49 12.86 -9.17
CA TRP A 354 10.77 12.69 -9.89
C TRP A 354 10.62 12.40 -11.37
N ASP A 355 9.48 11.85 -11.78
CA ASP A 355 9.07 11.52 -13.16
C ASP A 355 8.32 12.67 -13.87
N GLY A 356 8.09 13.78 -13.18
CA GLY A 356 7.31 14.90 -13.67
C GLY A 356 5.81 14.83 -13.44
N THR A 357 5.32 13.78 -12.80
CA THR A 357 3.93 13.72 -12.31
C THR A 357 3.69 14.83 -11.29
N PRO A 358 2.61 15.61 -11.38
CA PRO A 358 2.28 16.62 -10.38
C PRO A 358 2.05 16.00 -8.97
N ILE A 359 2.17 16.81 -7.93
CA ILE A 359 1.68 16.47 -6.60
C ILE A 359 0.19 16.12 -6.69
N GLY A 360 -0.21 15.00 -6.10
CA GLY A 360 -1.60 14.55 -6.18
C GLY A 360 -1.83 13.18 -5.55
N TYR A 361 -2.91 12.56 -5.95
CA TYR A 361 -3.37 11.28 -5.40
C TYR A 361 -4.20 10.48 -6.41
N GLY A 362 -4.29 9.17 -6.21
CA GLY A 362 -5.16 8.31 -7.01
C GLY A 362 -6.62 8.40 -6.52
N VAL A 363 -7.57 8.36 -7.45
CA VAL A 363 -9.01 8.24 -7.17
C VAL A 363 -9.54 7.01 -7.90
N TYR A 364 -10.14 6.09 -7.16
CA TYR A 364 -10.66 4.83 -7.67
C TYR A 364 -12.17 4.78 -7.43
N GLU A 365 -12.92 4.63 -8.50
CA GLU A 365 -14.40 4.53 -8.52
C GLU A 365 -14.76 3.05 -8.68
N ILE A 366 -15.38 2.45 -7.66
CA ILE A 366 -15.76 1.03 -7.64
C ILE A 366 -17.27 0.89 -7.67
N THR A 367 -17.79 0.09 -8.60
CA THR A 367 -19.20 -0.24 -8.71
C THR A 367 -19.35 -1.75 -8.98
N GLY A 368 -19.68 -2.51 -7.93
CA GLY A 368 -19.62 -3.98 -8.00
C GLY A 368 -18.22 -4.44 -8.40
N ASN A 369 -18.11 -5.13 -9.55
CA ASN A 369 -16.83 -5.61 -10.10
C ASN A 369 -16.14 -4.60 -11.04
N ASP A 370 -16.76 -3.49 -11.37
CA ASP A 370 -16.18 -2.49 -12.25
C ASP A 370 -15.29 -1.52 -11.44
N VAL A 371 -14.05 -1.36 -11.87
CA VAL A 371 -13.06 -0.46 -11.27
C VAL A 371 -12.57 0.52 -12.31
N LYS A 372 -12.77 1.81 -12.05
CA LYS A 372 -12.22 2.91 -12.84
C LYS A 372 -11.32 3.77 -11.97
N TRP A 373 -10.32 4.38 -12.55
CA TRP A 373 -9.40 5.25 -11.80
C TRP A 373 -8.88 6.40 -12.63
N TYR A 374 -8.48 7.45 -11.93
CA TYR A 374 -7.71 8.56 -12.49
C TYR A 374 -6.75 9.11 -11.45
N PHE A 375 -5.74 9.82 -11.90
CA PHE A 375 -4.86 10.56 -11.00
C PHE A 375 -5.36 12.00 -10.86
N LYS A 376 -5.59 12.45 -9.64
CA LYS A 376 -6.00 13.83 -9.33
C LYS A 376 -4.77 14.66 -8.97
N SER A 377 -4.36 15.54 -9.89
CA SER A 377 -3.33 16.54 -9.62
C SER A 377 -3.89 17.62 -8.69
N ALA A 378 -3.28 17.81 -7.51
CA ALA A 378 -3.75 18.78 -6.53
C ALA A 378 -3.75 20.21 -7.10
N GLY A 379 -4.83 20.95 -6.88
CA GLY A 379 -5.04 22.29 -7.41
C GLY A 379 -5.43 22.35 -8.91
N HIS A 380 -5.66 21.22 -9.54
CA HIS A 380 -6.08 21.14 -10.95
C HIS A 380 -7.39 20.36 -11.09
N PRO A 381 -8.17 20.61 -12.16
CA PRO A 381 -9.37 19.82 -12.43
C PRO A 381 -9.03 18.38 -12.83
N ARG A 382 -10.03 17.46 -12.76
CA ARG A 382 -9.89 16.04 -13.13
C ARG A 382 -9.31 15.84 -14.53
N GLU A 383 -9.63 16.73 -15.46
CA GLU A 383 -9.22 16.66 -16.86
C GLU A 383 -7.72 16.94 -17.07
N TYR A 384 -7.03 17.47 -16.06
CA TYR A 384 -5.59 17.72 -16.14
C TYR A 384 -4.80 16.42 -15.95
N GLN A 385 -4.71 15.61 -17.03
CA GLN A 385 -4.06 14.30 -17.03
C GLN A 385 -2.71 14.29 -17.75
N MET A 386 -2.30 15.43 -18.34
CA MET A 386 -1.06 15.52 -19.08
C MET A 386 -0.48 16.93 -19.10
N ARG A 387 0.82 17.01 -19.36
CA ARG A 387 1.53 18.27 -19.63
C ARG A 387 2.32 18.13 -20.93
N ALA A 388 2.03 18.99 -21.89
CA ALA A 388 2.80 19.12 -23.12
C ALA A 388 3.89 20.19 -22.99
N THR A 389 5.05 19.94 -23.58
CA THR A 389 6.18 20.88 -23.67
C THR A 389 6.55 21.12 -25.10
N PRO A 390 6.87 22.39 -25.48
CA PRO A 390 7.14 22.74 -26.86
C PRO A 390 8.50 22.24 -27.36
N VAL A 391 8.70 22.34 -28.68
CA VAL A 391 9.99 22.14 -29.35
C VAL A 391 11.10 22.94 -28.63
N GLY A 392 12.25 22.32 -28.42
CA GLY A 392 13.40 22.90 -27.73
C GLY A 392 13.42 22.72 -26.20
N SER A 393 12.40 22.11 -25.61
CA SER A 393 12.34 21.86 -24.16
C SER A 393 13.19 20.66 -23.70
N SER A 394 13.54 19.74 -24.60
CA SER A 394 14.36 18.59 -24.31
C SER A 394 15.72 18.66 -24.98
N ALA A 395 16.79 18.45 -24.21
CA ALA A 395 18.14 18.37 -24.78
C ALA A 395 18.36 17.11 -25.64
N GLU A 396 17.66 15.99 -25.29
CA GLU A 396 17.75 14.73 -26.03
C GLU A 396 16.90 14.73 -27.30
N HIS A 397 15.81 15.49 -27.32
CA HIS A 397 14.84 15.57 -28.40
C HIS A 397 14.52 17.03 -28.72
N PRO A 398 15.51 17.81 -29.22
CA PRO A 398 15.38 19.26 -29.37
C PRO A 398 14.36 19.69 -30.44
N ASP A 399 14.02 18.81 -31.37
CA ASP A 399 13.08 19.09 -32.48
C ASP A 399 11.67 18.56 -32.22
N ASP A 400 11.45 17.89 -31.07
CA ASP A 400 10.17 17.26 -30.75
C ASP A 400 9.37 18.09 -29.75
N ILE A 401 8.05 18.00 -29.86
CA ILE A 401 7.14 18.26 -28.76
C ILE A 401 7.09 17.00 -27.86
N ILE A 402 7.00 17.18 -26.56
CA ILE A 402 6.92 16.07 -25.60
C ILE A 402 5.67 16.25 -24.76
N VAL A 403 4.95 15.18 -24.52
CA VAL A 403 3.86 15.12 -23.55
C VAL A 403 4.13 14.06 -22.49
N ASN A 404 3.93 14.43 -21.23
CA ASN A 404 3.95 13.55 -20.09
C ASN A 404 2.50 13.26 -19.68
N ILE A 405 2.11 11.96 -19.62
CA ILE A 405 0.77 11.49 -19.30
C ILE A 405 0.86 10.61 -18.06
N TRP A 406 0.70 11.18 -16.88
CA TRP A 406 1.07 10.56 -15.62
C TRP A 406 0.22 9.36 -15.21
N ASN A 407 -1.04 9.24 -15.66
CA ASN A 407 -1.89 8.07 -15.36
C ASN A 407 -1.92 7.03 -16.49
N TRP A 408 -0.97 7.11 -17.43
CA TRP A 408 -0.90 6.24 -18.58
C TRP A 408 -0.75 4.75 -18.19
N ASP A 409 -1.43 3.89 -18.94
CA ASP A 409 -1.16 2.47 -19.06
C ASP A 409 -1.16 2.06 -20.56
N LYS A 410 -0.75 0.82 -20.86
CA LYS A 410 -0.58 0.34 -22.24
C LYS A 410 -1.87 0.28 -23.09
N ASN A 411 -3.04 0.48 -22.48
CA ASN A 411 -4.33 0.50 -23.20
C ASN A 411 -4.73 1.93 -23.62
N TRP A 412 -4.01 2.96 -23.18
CA TRP A 412 -4.24 4.33 -23.62
C TRP A 412 -3.79 4.53 -25.08
N THR A 413 -4.46 5.45 -25.79
CA THR A 413 -4.03 5.95 -27.09
C THR A 413 -3.64 7.42 -27.00
N VAL A 414 -2.57 7.81 -27.69
CA VAL A 414 -2.08 9.19 -27.72
C VAL A 414 -1.87 9.62 -29.16
N GLU A 415 -2.71 10.54 -29.60
CA GLU A 415 -2.72 11.07 -30.97
C GLU A 415 -2.50 12.58 -30.96
N TRP A 416 -2.15 13.15 -32.10
CA TRP A 416 -1.96 14.57 -32.22
C TRP A 416 -2.40 15.12 -33.57
N THR A 417 -2.70 16.42 -33.57
CA THR A 417 -3.00 17.18 -34.78
C THR A 417 -2.02 18.33 -34.91
N GLU A 418 -1.73 18.73 -36.15
CA GLU A 418 -0.93 19.90 -36.48
C GLU A 418 -1.73 20.80 -37.40
N ASN A 419 -1.98 22.06 -36.98
CA ASN A 419 -2.80 23.03 -37.70
C ASN A 419 -4.20 22.50 -38.06
N GLY A 420 -4.76 21.63 -37.22
CA GLY A 420 -6.08 20.99 -37.38
C GLY A 420 -6.06 19.74 -38.26
N GLU A 421 -4.93 19.31 -38.78
CA GLU A 421 -4.79 18.06 -39.54
C GLU A 421 -4.28 16.94 -38.64
N SER A 422 -4.94 15.77 -38.65
CA SER A 422 -4.48 14.60 -37.90
C SER A 422 -3.10 14.14 -38.41
N ARG A 423 -2.21 13.85 -37.44
CA ARG A 423 -0.88 13.29 -37.69
C ARG A 423 -0.74 11.85 -37.17
N GLY A 424 -1.82 11.29 -36.63
CA GLY A 424 -1.83 9.92 -36.08
C GLY A 424 -1.26 9.85 -34.67
N ALA A 425 -0.74 8.69 -34.32
CA ALA A 425 -0.22 8.41 -32.97
C ALA A 425 1.12 9.11 -32.72
N MET A 426 1.32 9.55 -31.46
CA MET A 426 2.62 9.98 -30.96
C MET A 426 3.50 8.76 -30.63
N ASN A 427 4.81 8.96 -30.65
CA ASN A 427 5.78 7.90 -30.33
C ASN A 427 6.07 7.89 -28.82
N GLN A 428 5.73 6.79 -28.14
CA GLN A 428 6.12 6.56 -26.76
C GLN A 428 7.65 6.37 -26.65
N PHE A 429 8.24 6.89 -25.60
CA PHE A 429 9.66 6.66 -25.28
C PHE A 429 9.90 6.72 -23.77
N THR A 430 11.00 6.13 -23.32
CA THR A 430 11.48 6.28 -21.96
C THR A 430 12.54 7.39 -21.92
N GLY A 431 12.35 8.37 -21.04
CA GLY A 431 13.24 9.52 -20.93
C GLY A 431 12.95 10.38 -19.70
N LEU A 432 13.61 11.52 -19.61
CA LEU A 432 13.37 12.49 -18.53
C LEU A 432 12.27 13.48 -18.95
N ASP A 433 11.38 13.76 -18.02
CA ASP A 433 10.42 14.85 -18.20
C ASP A 433 11.15 16.20 -18.26
N PRO A 434 10.89 17.05 -19.29
CA PRO A 434 11.63 18.30 -19.46
C PRO A 434 11.51 19.26 -18.27
N ALA A 435 10.35 19.36 -17.62
CA ALA A 435 10.16 20.27 -16.50
C ALA A 435 10.93 19.81 -15.24
N THR A 436 10.96 18.50 -14.96
CA THR A 436 11.78 17.98 -13.86
C THR A 436 13.27 18.04 -14.17
N ALA A 437 13.66 17.77 -15.43
CA ALA A 437 15.04 17.91 -15.85
C ALA A 437 15.56 19.34 -15.62
N GLU A 438 14.77 20.37 -15.94
CA GLU A 438 15.09 21.76 -15.66
C GLU A 438 15.08 22.08 -14.17
N GLY A 439 14.05 21.62 -13.43
CA GLY A 439 13.83 21.92 -12.01
C GLY A 439 14.95 21.40 -11.09
N PHE A 440 15.61 20.29 -11.46
CA PHE A 440 16.70 19.71 -10.67
C PHE A 440 18.11 20.09 -11.10
N VAL A 441 18.27 21.02 -12.06
CA VAL A 441 19.59 21.48 -12.54
C VAL A 441 20.33 22.26 -11.44
N ASP A 442 19.66 23.21 -10.81
CA ASP A 442 20.27 24.09 -9.79
C ASP A 442 20.20 23.43 -8.42
N LYS A 443 21.18 22.55 -8.14
CA LYS A 443 21.28 21.82 -6.87
C LYS A 443 21.41 22.74 -5.64
N ASP A 444 21.81 24.00 -5.80
CA ASP A 444 21.96 24.93 -4.68
C ASP A 444 20.61 25.49 -4.19
N LYS A 445 19.58 25.39 -4.99
CA LYS A 445 18.19 25.72 -4.62
C LYS A 445 17.48 24.60 -3.90
N LEU A 446 18.02 23.37 -3.94
CA LEU A 446 17.40 22.20 -3.36
C LEU A 446 17.89 21.99 -1.91
N GLU A 447 16.97 21.73 -0.99
CA GLU A 447 17.28 21.27 0.38
C GLU A 447 18.00 19.92 0.33
N PHE A 448 17.50 18.99 -0.50
CA PHE A 448 18.11 17.68 -0.73
C PHE A 448 18.87 17.68 -2.07
N LYS A 449 20.18 17.93 -2.02
CA LYS A 449 21.04 18.06 -3.22
C LYS A 449 21.19 16.77 -4.04
N TRP A 450 20.82 15.63 -3.46
CA TRP A 450 20.83 14.33 -4.13
C TRP A 450 19.63 14.10 -5.06
N LEU A 451 18.55 14.87 -4.92
CA LEU A 451 17.39 14.78 -5.80
C LEU A 451 17.79 14.89 -7.27
N SER A 452 17.25 14.00 -8.06
CA SER A 452 17.46 13.97 -9.51
C SER A 452 16.20 13.45 -10.19
N PRO A 453 15.90 13.91 -11.41
CA PRO A 453 14.78 13.36 -12.16
C PRO A 453 15.07 11.89 -12.48
N VAL A 454 14.03 11.10 -12.61
CA VAL A 454 14.09 9.68 -13.02
C VAL A 454 13.49 9.52 -14.41
N PRO A 455 14.03 8.61 -15.24
CA PRO A 455 13.40 8.28 -16.51
C PRO A 455 12.03 7.63 -16.27
N THR A 456 11.06 8.04 -17.08
CA THR A 456 9.72 7.46 -17.09
C THR A 456 9.31 7.00 -18.49
N ASP A 457 8.43 6.02 -18.57
CA ASP A 457 7.91 5.43 -19.80
C ASP A 457 6.56 6.01 -20.26
N HIS A 458 5.98 6.92 -19.48
CA HIS A 458 4.73 7.60 -19.84
C HIS A 458 4.95 8.93 -20.58
N LEU A 459 6.07 9.03 -21.31
CA LEU A 459 6.39 10.14 -22.23
C LEU A 459 6.10 9.77 -23.67
N PHE A 460 5.54 10.76 -24.40
CA PHE A 460 5.26 10.65 -25.82
C PHE A 460 5.86 11.84 -26.56
N ARG A 461 6.29 11.63 -27.82
CA ARG A 461 6.91 12.69 -28.63
C ARG A 461 6.45 12.64 -30.06
N ALA A 462 6.50 13.80 -30.70
CA ALA A 462 6.26 13.97 -32.13
C ALA A 462 7.05 15.16 -32.66
N THR A 463 7.49 15.10 -33.92
CA THR A 463 8.24 16.18 -34.59
C THR A 463 7.28 16.99 -35.47
N PRO A 464 6.93 18.24 -35.13
CA PRO A 464 6.08 19.09 -35.98
C PRO A 464 6.83 19.56 -37.17
N GLN A 465 6.12 19.95 -38.26
CA GLN A 465 6.71 20.50 -39.46
C GLN A 465 7.29 21.91 -39.23
N SER A 466 6.72 22.63 -38.25
CA SER A 466 7.23 23.95 -37.83
C SER A 466 7.06 24.09 -36.32
N LYS A 467 8.02 24.74 -35.66
CA LYS A 467 7.94 25.09 -34.25
C LYS A 467 6.79 26.05 -33.91
N ASP A 468 6.27 26.76 -34.91
CA ASP A 468 5.18 27.72 -34.76
C ASP A 468 3.82 27.09 -35.12
N SER A 469 3.76 25.78 -35.40
CA SER A 469 2.51 25.05 -35.69
C SER A 469 1.63 25.01 -34.47
N LYS A 470 0.31 25.12 -34.68
CA LYS A 470 -0.67 24.87 -33.63
C LYS A 470 -0.82 23.38 -33.44
N ILE A 471 -0.50 22.91 -32.27
CA ILE A 471 -0.57 21.48 -31.88
C ILE A 471 -1.74 21.25 -30.96
N GLU A 472 -2.52 20.19 -31.20
CA GLU A 472 -3.45 19.63 -30.23
C GLU A 472 -3.07 18.16 -29.99
N ILE A 473 -2.90 17.77 -28.73
CA ILE A 473 -2.62 16.40 -28.29
C ILE A 473 -3.91 15.84 -27.68
N ILE A 474 -4.25 14.61 -28.05
CA ILE A 474 -5.47 13.93 -27.68
C ILE A 474 -5.08 12.58 -27.08
N ALA A 475 -5.32 12.39 -25.77
CA ALA A 475 -5.11 11.13 -25.07
C ALA A 475 -6.48 10.53 -24.72
N THR A 476 -6.66 9.24 -24.98
CA THR A 476 -7.85 8.48 -24.58
C THR A 476 -7.43 7.38 -23.63
N ASP A 477 -8.03 7.35 -22.45
CA ASP A 477 -7.72 6.38 -21.42
C ASP A 477 -8.34 4.99 -21.68
N SER A 478 -8.04 4.04 -20.78
CA SER A 478 -8.56 2.67 -20.81
C SER A 478 -10.08 2.56 -20.64
N PHE A 479 -10.74 3.66 -20.21
CA PHE A 479 -12.18 3.75 -19.97
C PHE A 479 -12.93 4.51 -21.08
N GLY A 480 -12.18 5.07 -22.07
CA GLY A 480 -12.72 5.85 -23.18
C GLY A 480 -12.90 7.34 -22.90
N GLU A 481 -12.39 7.84 -21.75
CA GLU A 481 -12.36 9.27 -21.45
C GLU A 481 -11.27 9.96 -22.30
N VAL A 482 -11.60 11.14 -22.81
CA VAL A 482 -10.74 11.87 -23.75
C VAL A 482 -10.20 13.14 -23.11
N TYR A 483 -8.89 13.24 -23.04
CA TYR A 483 -8.16 14.39 -22.52
C TYR A 483 -7.45 15.14 -23.64
N LYS A 484 -7.44 16.47 -23.57
CA LYS A 484 -6.84 17.30 -24.62
C LYS A 484 -5.96 18.39 -24.03
N THR A 485 -4.84 18.67 -24.71
CA THR A 485 -3.99 19.83 -24.43
C THR A 485 -3.47 20.44 -25.72
N THR A 486 -3.04 21.70 -25.69
CA THR A 486 -2.57 22.43 -26.88
C THR A 486 -1.23 23.12 -26.63
N LEU A 487 -0.43 23.27 -27.69
CA LEU A 487 0.78 24.08 -27.75
C LEU A 487 0.66 25.10 -28.89
#